data_6d199bb971a56517be82872544009359
#
_entry.id   6d199bb971a56517be82872544009359
#
_cell.length_a   1.000
_cell.length_b   1.000
_cell.length_c   1.000
_cell.angle_alpha   90.00
_cell.angle_beta   90.00
_cell.angle_gamma   90.00
#
_symmetry.space_group_name_H-M   'P 1'
#
loop_
_entity.id
_entity.type
_entity.pdbx_description
1 polymer ?
#
loop_
_entity_poly.entity_id
_entity_poly.type
_entity_poly.pdbx_seq_one_letter_code
_entity_poly.pdbx_strand_id
1 'polypeptide(L)'
;MNTSEQGSSSMSRVAIVTGAARGIGAATALQFASEGAAVAVLDLDESDCAGIVGRIRAAGGTAIALGCDVADEAQVDAAVDKVAAELGGVDVLVNNAGVTRDNLLHKMSAGDWDLVMNVHLRGAFLCSRAVQRHMVPKRYGKIINTSSVSALGNRGQANYATAKAGIQGLTRTLAMELGPFNINVNAVAPGFIATEMTDATAARIGLSAADMQAKAAEITPLRRVGQPEDIARVVAFLAGDAASFVTGQTLYVDGGRRL
;
A
#
# COMPACT_ATOMS: atom_id res chain seq x y z
N MET A 1 2.81 50.87 -1.44
CA MET A 1 1.96 49.75 -0.96
C MET A 1 2.72 48.48 -1.20
N ASN A 2 3.37 47.99 -0.16
CA ASN A 2 4.16 46.75 -0.21
C ASN A 2 3.23 45.58 0.13
N THR A 3 2.84 44.81 -0.85
CA THR A 3 2.20 43.50 -0.64
C THR A 3 3.31 42.49 -0.44
N SER A 4 3.63 42.23 0.82
CA SER A 4 4.44 41.09 1.22
C SER A 4 3.65 39.81 0.88
N GLU A 5 4.06 39.12 -0.18
CA GLU A 5 3.71 37.74 -0.40
C GLU A 5 4.32 36.91 0.74
N GLN A 6 3.50 36.63 1.74
CA GLN A 6 3.79 35.58 2.69
C GLN A 6 3.67 34.27 1.93
N GLY A 7 4.81 33.73 1.49
CA GLY A 7 4.92 32.37 1.02
C GLY A 7 4.49 31.44 2.15
N SER A 8 3.26 30.94 2.07
CA SER A 8 2.81 29.80 2.85
C SER A 8 3.78 28.66 2.52
N SER A 9 4.71 28.38 3.42
CA SER A 9 5.43 27.11 3.43
C SER A 9 4.38 26.01 3.64
N SER A 10 3.84 25.48 2.54
CA SER A 10 3.01 24.30 2.59
C SER A 10 3.89 23.20 3.17
N MET A 11 3.64 22.82 4.42
CA MET A 11 4.33 21.69 5.03
C MET A 11 4.13 20.48 4.11
N SER A 12 5.24 19.92 3.64
CA SER A 12 5.24 18.72 2.80
C SER A 12 4.49 17.59 3.52
N ARG A 13 3.53 16.96 2.85
CA ARG A 13 2.82 15.79 3.40
C ARG A 13 3.81 14.68 3.74
N VAL A 14 3.58 13.97 4.83
CA VAL A 14 4.38 12.83 5.25
C VAL A 14 3.63 11.53 4.95
N ALA A 15 4.21 10.67 4.12
CA ALA A 15 3.63 9.41 3.71
C ALA A 15 4.45 8.22 4.23
N ILE A 16 3.77 7.24 4.81
CA ILE A 16 4.31 5.92 5.16
C ILE A 16 3.83 4.92 4.11
N VAL A 17 4.75 4.18 3.49
CA VAL A 17 4.42 3.09 2.56
C VAL A 17 5.06 1.81 3.07
N THR A 18 4.25 0.80 3.39
CA THR A 18 4.73 -0.51 3.85
C THR A 18 4.96 -1.47 2.68
N GLY A 19 5.95 -2.36 2.79
CA GLY A 19 6.35 -3.23 1.68
C GLY A 19 6.87 -2.41 0.49
N ALA A 20 7.68 -1.39 0.78
CA ALA A 20 8.02 -0.35 -0.19
C ALA A 20 9.41 -0.50 -0.82
N ALA A 21 10.14 -1.58 -0.53
CA ALA A 21 11.43 -1.85 -1.16
C ALA A 21 11.33 -2.18 -2.65
N ARG A 22 10.16 -2.68 -3.12
CA ARG A 22 9.97 -3.14 -4.51
C ARG A 22 8.49 -3.06 -4.96
N GLY A 23 8.26 -3.34 -6.25
CA GLY A 23 6.93 -3.49 -6.83
C GLY A 23 6.03 -2.26 -6.64
N ILE A 24 4.76 -2.49 -6.28
CA ILE A 24 3.74 -1.45 -6.12
C ILE A 24 4.12 -0.46 -5.01
N GLY A 25 4.67 -0.96 -3.89
CA GLY A 25 5.09 -0.10 -2.78
C GLY A 25 6.19 0.87 -3.19
N ALA A 26 7.21 0.39 -3.89
CA ALA A 26 8.31 1.22 -4.41
C ALA A 26 7.81 2.28 -5.40
N ALA A 27 6.96 1.88 -6.36
CA ALA A 27 6.36 2.82 -7.30
C ALA A 27 5.50 3.88 -6.59
N THR A 28 4.76 3.49 -5.54
CA THR A 28 3.96 4.39 -4.73
C THR A 28 4.84 5.39 -3.95
N ALA A 29 5.93 4.92 -3.34
CA ALA A 29 6.88 5.77 -2.63
C ALA A 29 7.51 6.82 -3.57
N LEU A 30 7.92 6.39 -4.77
CA LEU A 30 8.47 7.28 -5.81
C LEU A 30 7.43 8.29 -6.31
N GLN A 31 6.17 7.86 -6.51
CA GLN A 31 5.08 8.74 -6.93
C GLN A 31 4.83 9.84 -5.88
N PHE A 32 4.72 9.50 -4.60
CA PHE A 32 4.54 10.47 -3.53
C PHE A 32 5.70 11.46 -3.44
N ALA A 33 6.94 10.97 -3.53
CA ALA A 33 8.12 11.83 -3.52
C ALA A 33 8.13 12.81 -4.71
N SER A 34 7.72 12.37 -5.90
CA SER A 34 7.61 13.23 -7.09
C SER A 34 6.54 14.33 -6.93
N GLU A 35 5.54 14.11 -6.08
CA GLU A 35 4.50 15.08 -5.71
C GLU A 35 4.92 15.95 -4.51
N GLY A 36 6.18 15.86 -4.05
CA GLY A 36 6.73 16.68 -2.98
C GLY A 36 6.45 16.17 -1.56
N ALA A 37 5.95 14.95 -1.38
CA ALA A 37 5.80 14.37 -0.05
C ALA A 37 7.15 13.91 0.52
N ALA A 38 7.31 14.00 1.84
CA ALA A 38 8.34 13.27 2.57
C ALA A 38 7.89 11.82 2.77
N VAL A 39 8.74 10.84 2.46
CA VAL A 39 8.33 9.44 2.38
C VAL A 39 9.13 8.56 3.35
N ALA A 40 8.42 7.84 4.21
CA ALA A 40 8.98 6.73 4.96
C ALA A 40 8.77 5.43 4.16
N VAL A 41 9.88 4.84 3.72
CA VAL A 41 9.94 3.56 2.97
C VAL A 41 10.13 2.46 3.99
N LEU A 42 9.09 1.67 4.26
CA LEU A 42 9.10 0.58 5.23
C LEU A 42 9.11 -0.78 4.53
N ASP A 43 10.00 -1.66 4.93
CA ASP A 43 9.98 -3.08 4.57
C ASP A 43 10.48 -3.92 5.75
N LEU A 44 10.47 -5.25 5.63
CA LEU A 44 10.92 -6.15 6.69
C LEU A 44 12.38 -5.88 7.06
N ASP A 45 13.23 -5.66 6.06
CA ASP A 45 14.65 -5.30 6.24
C ASP A 45 14.88 -3.86 5.76
N GLU A 46 15.46 -3.03 6.63
CA GLU A 46 15.79 -1.64 6.31
C GLU A 46 16.77 -1.53 5.13
N SER A 47 17.67 -2.49 4.99
CA SER A 47 18.66 -2.50 3.90
C SER A 47 18.03 -2.62 2.53
N ASP A 48 16.91 -3.32 2.40
CA ASP A 48 16.16 -3.45 1.14
C ASP A 48 15.57 -2.12 0.68
N CYS A 49 15.30 -1.19 1.61
CA CYS A 49 14.74 0.13 1.31
C CYS A 49 15.77 1.11 0.71
N ALA A 50 17.08 0.83 0.86
CA ALA A 50 18.15 1.77 0.50
C ALA A 50 18.11 2.22 -0.95
N GLY A 51 17.78 1.32 -1.88
CA GLY A 51 17.68 1.62 -3.31
C GLY A 51 16.60 2.67 -3.62
N ILE A 52 15.43 2.55 -3.00
CA ILE A 52 14.30 3.47 -3.21
C ILE A 52 14.58 4.82 -2.54
N VAL A 53 15.06 4.80 -1.30
CA VAL A 53 15.46 6.02 -0.58
C VAL A 53 16.54 6.78 -1.35
N GLY A 54 17.55 6.08 -1.88
CA GLY A 54 18.58 6.66 -2.72
C GLY A 54 18.03 7.35 -3.96
N ARG A 55 17.09 6.70 -4.68
CA ARG A 55 16.43 7.28 -5.86
C ARG A 55 15.62 8.55 -5.52
N ILE A 56 14.86 8.51 -4.41
CA ILE A 56 14.07 9.67 -3.97
C ILE A 56 15.01 10.84 -3.64
N ARG A 57 16.07 10.60 -2.87
CA ARG A 57 17.04 11.65 -2.49
C ARG A 57 17.81 12.20 -3.69
N ALA A 58 18.20 11.34 -4.63
CA ALA A 58 18.87 11.77 -5.86
C ALA A 58 17.98 12.67 -6.74
N ALA A 59 16.65 12.52 -6.66
CA ALA A 59 15.68 13.40 -7.31
C ALA A 59 15.35 14.66 -6.50
N GLY A 60 16.05 14.92 -5.37
CA GLY A 60 15.82 16.08 -4.51
C GLY A 60 14.69 15.92 -3.49
N GLY A 61 14.08 14.75 -3.39
CA GLY A 61 13.02 14.45 -2.43
C GLY A 61 13.54 14.07 -1.04
N THR A 62 12.65 14.03 -0.06
CA THR A 62 12.94 13.62 1.32
C THR A 62 12.43 12.20 1.55
N ALA A 63 13.29 11.30 2.00
CA ALA A 63 12.88 9.96 2.38
C ALA A 63 13.76 9.37 3.49
N ILE A 64 13.17 8.48 4.30
CA ILE A 64 13.87 7.65 5.28
C ILE A 64 13.56 6.16 5.03
N ALA A 65 14.52 5.30 5.40
CA ALA A 65 14.35 3.85 5.38
C ALA A 65 14.04 3.34 6.78
N LEU A 66 13.16 2.36 6.92
CA LEU A 66 12.84 1.72 8.20
C LEU A 66 12.61 0.22 8.01
N GLY A 67 13.26 -0.59 8.85
CA GLY A 67 12.96 -2.01 9.02
C GLY A 67 11.76 -2.18 9.96
N CYS A 68 10.73 -2.92 9.54
CA CYS A 68 9.53 -3.14 10.33
C CYS A 68 8.79 -4.39 9.89
N ASP A 69 8.64 -5.37 10.78
CA ASP A 69 7.63 -6.41 10.62
C ASP A 69 6.26 -5.81 10.96
N VAL A 70 5.42 -5.63 9.95
CA VAL A 70 4.07 -5.06 10.13
C VAL A 70 3.16 -5.94 11.00
N ALA A 71 3.50 -7.21 11.19
CA ALA A 71 2.78 -8.12 12.09
C ALA A 71 3.19 -7.99 13.57
N ASP A 72 4.26 -7.26 13.87
CA ASP A 72 4.75 -6.98 15.22
C ASP A 72 4.29 -5.59 15.69
N GLU A 73 3.45 -5.57 16.72
CA GLU A 73 2.85 -4.34 17.25
C GLU A 73 3.91 -3.34 17.75
N ALA A 74 4.93 -3.81 18.46
CA ALA A 74 5.94 -2.94 19.03
C ALA A 74 6.83 -2.30 17.95
N GLN A 75 7.18 -3.06 16.90
CA GLN A 75 7.92 -2.54 15.76
C GLN A 75 7.10 -1.51 14.98
N VAL A 76 5.80 -1.76 14.76
CA VAL A 76 4.91 -0.82 14.08
C VAL A 76 4.80 0.48 14.85
N ASP A 77 4.56 0.42 16.17
CA ASP A 77 4.46 1.60 17.02
C ASP A 77 5.76 2.42 16.99
N ALA A 78 6.91 1.76 17.16
CA ALA A 78 8.22 2.41 17.12
C ALA A 78 8.51 3.04 15.73
N ALA A 79 8.17 2.35 14.64
CA ALA A 79 8.37 2.86 13.30
C ALA A 79 7.53 4.12 13.03
N VAL A 80 6.25 4.11 13.41
CA VAL A 80 5.35 5.26 13.23
C VAL A 80 5.80 6.46 14.06
N ASP A 81 6.20 6.23 15.32
CA ASP A 81 6.70 7.30 16.19
C ASP A 81 8.02 7.89 15.65
N LYS A 82 8.92 7.06 15.13
CA LYS A 82 10.15 7.51 14.47
C LYS A 82 9.86 8.35 13.23
N VAL A 83 8.92 7.94 12.37
CA VAL A 83 8.49 8.73 11.20
C VAL A 83 7.95 10.09 11.64
N ALA A 84 7.08 10.12 12.64
CA ALA A 84 6.50 11.37 13.14
C ALA A 84 7.58 12.32 13.69
N ALA A 85 8.58 11.79 14.39
CA ALA A 85 9.68 12.58 14.95
C ALA A 85 10.64 13.11 13.86
N GLU A 86 11.02 12.27 12.88
CA GLU A 86 12.03 12.64 11.87
C GLU A 86 11.44 13.44 10.70
N LEU A 87 10.18 13.18 10.31
CA LEU A 87 9.54 13.84 9.16
C LEU A 87 8.48 14.89 9.56
N GLY A 88 8.21 15.04 10.86
CA GLY A 88 7.32 16.09 11.38
C GLY A 88 5.84 15.71 11.44
N GLY A 89 5.50 14.44 11.30
CA GLY A 89 4.13 13.93 11.44
C GLY A 89 3.82 12.73 10.57
N VAL A 90 2.53 12.39 10.46
CA VAL A 90 2.02 11.36 9.54
C VAL A 90 0.72 11.86 8.94
N ASP A 91 0.63 11.92 7.61
CA ASP A 91 -0.54 12.39 6.86
C ASP A 91 -1.14 11.30 5.98
N VAL A 92 -0.31 10.38 5.46
CA VAL A 92 -0.72 9.29 4.58
C VAL A 92 -0.13 7.98 5.06
N LEU A 93 -0.96 6.94 5.10
CA LEU A 93 -0.53 5.55 5.27
C LEU A 93 -0.96 4.72 4.06
N VAL A 94 -0.03 3.97 3.48
CA VAL A 94 -0.33 2.95 2.48
C VAL A 94 0.03 1.58 3.05
N ASN A 95 -0.99 0.80 3.39
CA ASN A 95 -0.87 -0.59 3.80
C ASN A 95 -0.70 -1.47 2.55
N ASN A 96 0.54 -1.65 2.11
CA ASN A 96 0.86 -2.40 0.90
C ASN A 96 1.68 -3.67 1.20
N ALA A 97 2.33 -3.80 2.36
CA ALA A 97 3.08 -4.99 2.73
C ALA A 97 2.27 -6.27 2.52
N GLY A 98 2.90 -7.28 1.94
CA GLY A 98 2.19 -8.51 1.62
C GLY A 98 3.08 -9.65 1.14
N VAL A 99 2.61 -10.86 1.36
CA VAL A 99 3.24 -12.11 0.96
C VAL A 99 2.22 -13.05 0.34
N THR A 100 2.69 -14.03 -0.44
CA THR A 100 1.85 -15.11 -0.97
C THR A 100 2.33 -16.45 -0.46
N ARG A 101 1.38 -17.30 -0.05
CA ARG A 101 1.59 -18.72 0.33
C ARG A 101 0.44 -19.53 -0.27
N ASP A 102 0.45 -19.58 -1.62
CA ASP A 102 -0.64 -20.19 -2.39
C ASP A 102 -0.55 -21.71 -2.34
N ASN A 103 -1.67 -22.36 -2.01
CA ASN A 103 -1.83 -23.80 -2.09
C ASN A 103 -3.32 -24.15 -2.12
N LEU A 104 -3.66 -25.34 -2.61
CA LEU A 104 -5.02 -25.87 -2.48
C LEU A 104 -5.34 -26.09 -1.00
N LEU A 105 -6.61 -25.92 -0.61
CA LEU A 105 -7.03 -25.95 0.79
C LEU A 105 -6.51 -27.19 1.56
N HIS A 106 -6.60 -28.39 0.94
CA HIS A 106 -6.17 -29.64 1.58
C HIS A 106 -4.64 -29.79 1.72
N LYS A 107 -3.86 -28.88 1.12
CA LYS A 107 -2.39 -28.82 1.20
C LYS A 107 -1.87 -27.58 1.90
N MET A 108 -2.75 -26.61 2.20
CA MET A 108 -2.37 -25.38 2.87
C MET A 108 -2.08 -25.66 4.34
N SER A 109 -0.90 -25.28 4.81
CA SER A 109 -0.57 -25.40 6.23
C SER A 109 -1.22 -24.28 7.05
N ALA A 110 -1.48 -24.52 8.34
CA ALA A 110 -1.92 -23.48 9.25
C ALA A 110 -0.90 -22.33 9.34
N GLY A 111 0.40 -22.64 9.31
CA GLY A 111 1.46 -21.61 9.30
C GLY A 111 1.43 -20.71 8.07
N ASP A 112 1.13 -21.24 6.89
CA ASP A 112 0.95 -20.42 5.66
C ASP A 112 -0.30 -19.54 5.74
N TRP A 113 -1.37 -20.07 6.34
CA TRP A 113 -2.56 -19.31 6.61
C TRP A 113 -2.27 -18.14 7.57
N ASP A 114 -1.69 -18.45 8.73
CA ASP A 114 -1.39 -17.47 9.78
C ASP A 114 -0.44 -16.38 9.30
N LEU A 115 0.61 -16.76 8.56
CA LEU A 115 1.56 -15.80 8.00
C LEU A 115 0.85 -14.78 7.08
N VAL A 116 0.01 -15.26 6.15
CA VAL A 116 -0.70 -14.39 5.23
C VAL A 116 -1.70 -13.49 5.97
N MET A 117 -2.47 -14.04 6.92
CA MET A 117 -3.42 -13.26 7.72
C MET A 117 -2.70 -12.21 8.58
N ASN A 118 -1.57 -12.56 9.18
CA ASN A 118 -0.79 -11.67 10.03
C ASN A 118 -0.18 -10.51 9.24
N VAL A 119 0.47 -10.78 8.12
CA VAL A 119 1.11 -9.73 7.32
C VAL A 119 0.06 -8.80 6.71
N HIS A 120 -0.98 -9.36 6.06
CA HIS A 120 -1.93 -8.55 5.30
C HIS A 120 -2.98 -7.87 6.19
N LEU A 121 -3.71 -8.65 6.99
CA LEU A 121 -4.89 -8.13 7.70
C LEU A 121 -4.52 -7.54 9.06
N ARG A 122 -3.78 -8.31 9.88
CA ARG A 122 -3.32 -7.82 11.17
C ARG A 122 -2.35 -6.65 11.01
N GLY A 123 -1.42 -6.71 10.03
CA GLY A 123 -0.48 -5.62 9.75
C GLY A 123 -1.20 -4.33 9.35
N ALA A 124 -2.18 -4.40 8.44
CA ALA A 124 -2.98 -3.21 8.08
C ALA A 124 -3.75 -2.64 9.28
N PHE A 125 -4.27 -3.49 10.16
CA PHE A 125 -4.91 -3.06 11.41
C PHE A 125 -3.91 -2.35 12.32
N LEU A 126 -2.75 -2.94 12.61
CA LEU A 126 -1.74 -2.38 13.50
C LEU A 126 -1.21 -1.03 12.99
N CYS A 127 -0.84 -0.95 11.72
CA CYS A 127 -0.36 0.29 11.12
C CYS A 127 -1.44 1.38 11.15
N SER A 128 -2.70 1.05 10.79
CA SER A 128 -3.81 2.01 10.84
C SER A 128 -4.08 2.51 12.26
N ARG A 129 -4.02 1.62 13.26
CA ARG A 129 -4.16 1.97 14.67
C ARG A 129 -3.02 2.88 15.15
N ALA A 130 -1.79 2.63 14.71
CA ALA A 130 -0.65 3.45 15.10
C ALA A 130 -0.72 4.86 14.52
N VAL A 131 -1.02 5.01 13.22
CA VAL A 131 -1.02 6.34 12.57
C VAL A 131 -2.18 7.23 13.03
N GLN A 132 -3.34 6.66 13.44
CA GLN A 132 -4.47 7.48 13.90
C GLN A 132 -4.11 8.37 15.09
N ARG A 133 -3.15 7.98 15.94
CA ARG A 133 -2.68 8.78 17.09
C ARG A 133 -2.13 10.14 16.63
N HIS A 134 -1.61 10.20 15.41
CA HIS A 134 -1.08 11.43 14.79
C HIS A 134 -2.11 12.14 13.90
N MET A 135 -2.99 11.37 13.24
CA MET A 135 -3.98 11.91 12.30
C MET A 135 -5.20 12.52 13.00
N VAL A 136 -5.72 11.87 14.07
CA VAL A 136 -6.93 12.32 14.79
C VAL A 136 -6.78 13.71 15.39
N PRO A 137 -5.69 14.05 16.13
CA PRO A 137 -5.50 15.40 16.66
C PRO A 137 -5.39 16.48 15.55
N LYS A 138 -4.79 16.15 14.41
CA LYS A 138 -4.66 17.04 13.25
C LYS A 138 -5.98 17.22 12.49
N ARG A 139 -6.97 16.32 12.69
CA ARG A 139 -8.20 16.21 11.89
C ARG A 139 -7.89 16.12 10.39
N TYR A 140 -6.86 15.39 10.04
CA TYR A 140 -6.43 15.14 8.67
C TYR A 140 -5.69 13.81 8.59
N GLY A 141 -6.01 13.01 7.57
CA GLY A 141 -5.30 11.77 7.27
C GLY A 141 -5.88 11.03 6.08
N LYS A 142 -5.05 10.22 5.44
CA LYS A 142 -5.43 9.34 4.33
C LYS A 142 -4.85 7.96 4.59
N ILE A 143 -5.70 6.95 4.64
CA ILE A 143 -5.29 5.54 4.77
C ILE A 143 -5.71 4.81 3.51
N ILE A 144 -4.75 4.24 2.79
CA ILE A 144 -4.98 3.47 1.58
C ILE A 144 -4.55 2.03 1.81
N ASN A 145 -5.49 1.11 1.70
CA ASN A 145 -5.27 -0.31 1.89
C ASN A 145 -5.12 -1.02 0.53
N THR A 146 -4.14 -1.90 0.40
CA THR A 146 -3.97 -2.72 -0.80
C THR A 146 -4.75 -4.03 -0.67
N SER A 147 -5.94 -4.09 -1.28
CA SER A 147 -6.72 -5.31 -1.50
C SER A 147 -6.21 -6.05 -2.75
N SER A 148 -7.07 -6.77 -3.45
CA SER A 148 -6.79 -7.49 -4.70
C SER A 148 -8.10 -7.92 -5.36
N VAL A 149 -8.09 -8.15 -6.66
CA VAL A 149 -9.18 -8.89 -7.34
C VAL A 149 -9.37 -10.29 -6.76
N SER A 150 -8.36 -10.87 -6.13
CA SER A 150 -8.45 -12.17 -5.43
C SER A 150 -9.41 -12.15 -4.24
N ALA A 151 -9.79 -10.98 -3.72
CA ALA A 151 -10.84 -10.85 -2.70
C ALA A 151 -12.20 -11.40 -3.17
N LEU A 152 -12.42 -11.51 -4.48
CA LEU A 152 -13.61 -12.09 -5.11
C LEU A 152 -13.50 -13.62 -5.30
N GLY A 153 -12.42 -14.21 -4.83
CA GLY A 153 -12.10 -15.64 -4.96
C GLY A 153 -11.04 -15.91 -6.02
N ASN A 154 -10.06 -16.73 -5.63
CA ASN A 154 -9.05 -17.27 -6.55
C ASN A 154 -8.63 -18.66 -6.08
N ARG A 155 -8.59 -19.62 -7.01
CA ARG A 155 -8.24 -21.01 -6.70
C ARG A 155 -6.81 -21.10 -6.16
N GLY A 156 -6.62 -21.76 -5.03
CA GLY A 156 -5.33 -21.93 -4.36
C GLY A 156 -4.95 -20.75 -3.44
N GLN A 157 -5.81 -19.77 -3.27
CA GLN A 157 -5.55 -18.58 -2.46
C GLN A 157 -6.56 -18.41 -1.31
N ALA A 158 -6.94 -19.48 -0.63
CA ALA A 158 -7.92 -19.41 0.46
C ALA A 158 -7.47 -18.39 1.54
N ASN A 159 -6.20 -18.41 1.95
CA ASN A 159 -5.61 -17.44 2.88
C ASN A 159 -5.57 -16.03 2.30
N TYR A 160 -5.00 -15.85 1.12
CA TYR A 160 -4.82 -14.54 0.49
C TYR A 160 -6.16 -13.88 0.13
N ALA A 161 -7.09 -14.65 -0.47
CA ALA A 161 -8.42 -14.16 -0.81
C ALA A 161 -9.19 -13.70 0.45
N THR A 162 -9.13 -14.48 1.53
CA THR A 162 -9.75 -14.15 2.81
C THR A 162 -9.14 -12.86 3.40
N ALA A 163 -7.81 -12.76 3.44
CA ALA A 163 -7.14 -11.56 3.93
C ALA A 163 -7.52 -10.32 3.10
N LYS A 164 -7.53 -10.44 1.77
CA LYS A 164 -7.85 -9.30 0.87
C LYS A 164 -9.34 -8.92 0.88
N ALA A 165 -10.24 -9.86 1.14
CA ALA A 165 -11.65 -9.58 1.42
C ALA A 165 -11.82 -8.92 2.80
N GLY A 166 -11.09 -9.39 3.82
CA GLY A 166 -11.05 -8.77 5.16
C GLY A 166 -10.57 -7.32 5.12
N ILE A 167 -9.58 -7.00 4.29
CA ILE A 167 -9.10 -5.62 4.05
C ILE A 167 -10.24 -4.71 3.56
N GLN A 168 -11.14 -5.19 2.70
CA GLN A 168 -12.28 -4.38 2.23
C GLN A 168 -13.28 -4.11 3.35
N GLY A 169 -13.50 -5.09 4.24
CA GLY A 169 -14.32 -4.92 5.45
C GLY A 169 -13.69 -3.92 6.41
N LEU A 170 -12.39 -4.09 6.71
CA LEU A 170 -11.62 -3.17 7.55
C LEU A 170 -11.67 -1.73 7.00
N THR A 171 -11.50 -1.55 5.69
CA THR A 171 -11.56 -0.24 5.03
C THR A 171 -12.88 0.47 5.29
N ARG A 172 -14.01 -0.22 5.13
CA ARG A 172 -15.34 0.36 5.37
C ARG A 172 -15.56 0.75 6.82
N THR A 173 -15.14 -0.11 7.75
CA THR A 173 -15.26 0.15 9.18
C THR A 173 -14.42 1.35 9.61
N LEU A 174 -13.15 1.38 9.23
CA LEU A 174 -12.29 2.51 9.56
C LEU A 174 -12.74 3.82 8.90
N ALA A 175 -13.35 3.78 7.72
CA ALA A 175 -13.94 4.97 7.10
C ALA A 175 -15.08 5.56 7.94
N MET A 176 -15.91 4.72 8.57
CA MET A 176 -16.98 5.17 9.47
C MET A 176 -16.43 5.69 10.80
N GLU A 177 -15.43 5.03 11.37
CA GLU A 177 -14.87 5.39 12.68
C GLU A 177 -13.99 6.65 12.61
N LEU A 178 -13.22 6.83 11.53
CA LEU A 178 -12.26 7.91 11.37
C LEU A 178 -12.80 9.10 10.56
N GLY A 179 -13.89 8.92 9.83
CA GLY A 179 -14.55 9.99 9.06
C GLY A 179 -14.91 11.23 9.89
N PRO A 180 -15.45 11.11 11.13
CA PRO A 180 -15.70 12.25 12.01
C PRO A 180 -14.46 13.11 12.31
N PHE A 181 -13.26 12.55 12.12
CA PHE A 181 -11.97 13.24 12.30
C PHE A 181 -11.37 13.72 10.98
N ASN A 182 -12.16 13.72 9.88
CA ASN A 182 -11.70 14.12 8.54
C ASN A 182 -10.54 13.25 8.01
N ILE A 183 -10.61 11.94 8.31
CA ILE A 183 -9.65 10.95 7.81
C ILE A 183 -10.35 10.07 6.78
N ASN A 184 -9.83 10.04 5.55
CA ASN A 184 -10.36 9.16 4.51
C ASN A 184 -9.66 7.81 4.56
N VAL A 185 -10.45 6.73 4.43
CA VAL A 185 -9.92 5.37 4.37
C VAL A 185 -10.48 4.68 3.14
N ASN A 186 -9.62 4.29 2.21
CA ASN A 186 -10.00 3.63 0.96
C ASN A 186 -9.11 2.42 0.68
N ALA A 187 -9.50 1.60 -0.26
CA ALA A 187 -8.71 0.48 -0.76
C ALA A 187 -8.53 0.55 -2.27
N VAL A 188 -7.38 0.10 -2.74
CA VAL A 188 -7.16 -0.28 -4.14
C VAL A 188 -7.17 -1.79 -4.25
N ALA A 189 -7.76 -2.33 -5.32
CA ALA A 189 -7.79 -3.77 -5.60
C ALA A 189 -7.11 -4.03 -6.96
N PRO A 190 -5.78 -4.23 -6.98
CA PRO A 190 -5.06 -4.50 -8.21
C PRO A 190 -5.51 -5.80 -8.88
N GLY A 191 -5.50 -5.81 -10.23
CA GLY A 191 -5.54 -7.00 -11.04
C GLY A 191 -4.18 -7.70 -11.12
N PHE A 192 -3.83 -8.22 -12.30
CA PHE A 192 -2.50 -8.76 -12.54
C PHE A 192 -1.51 -7.62 -12.82
N ILE A 193 -0.56 -7.41 -11.92
CA ILE A 193 0.48 -6.40 -12.02
C ILE A 193 1.84 -7.08 -12.18
N ALA A 194 2.63 -6.65 -13.17
CA ALA A 194 3.98 -7.16 -13.40
C ALA A 194 4.91 -6.72 -12.25
N THR A 195 5.30 -7.67 -11.39
CA THR A 195 6.14 -7.45 -10.22
C THR A 195 6.96 -8.71 -9.93
N GLU A 196 8.03 -8.58 -9.15
CA GLU A 196 8.81 -9.74 -8.68
C GLU A 196 7.93 -10.80 -7.98
N MET A 197 6.88 -10.40 -7.28
CA MET A 197 5.94 -11.33 -6.64
C MET A 197 5.19 -12.18 -7.66
N THR A 198 4.74 -11.59 -8.77
CA THR A 198 4.05 -12.32 -9.86
C THR A 198 5.02 -13.18 -10.65
N ASP A 199 6.27 -12.74 -10.82
CA ASP A 199 7.33 -13.51 -11.48
C ASP A 199 7.72 -14.73 -10.64
N ALA A 200 7.86 -14.57 -9.32
CA ALA A 200 8.07 -15.68 -8.39
C ALA A 200 6.88 -16.66 -8.37
N THR A 201 5.66 -16.16 -8.57
CA THR A 201 4.47 -17.02 -8.70
C THR A 201 4.49 -17.80 -10.01
N ALA A 202 4.88 -17.19 -11.14
CA ALA A 202 5.05 -17.87 -12.41
C ALA A 202 6.07 -19.00 -12.28
N ALA A 203 7.24 -18.75 -11.70
CA ALA A 203 8.28 -19.76 -11.48
C ALA A 203 7.78 -20.94 -10.64
N ARG A 204 6.99 -20.71 -9.58
CA ARG A 204 6.42 -21.79 -8.74
C ARG A 204 5.47 -22.73 -9.48
N ILE A 205 4.79 -22.23 -10.52
CA ILE A 205 3.86 -23.04 -11.34
C ILE A 205 4.50 -23.52 -12.65
N GLY A 206 5.81 -23.33 -12.82
CA GLY A 206 6.56 -23.81 -14.00
C GLY A 206 6.33 -22.99 -15.27
N LEU A 207 5.95 -21.72 -15.15
CA LEU A 207 5.78 -20.79 -16.26
C LEU A 207 6.91 -19.74 -16.26
N SER A 208 7.24 -19.21 -17.43
CA SER A 208 8.02 -17.99 -17.51
C SER A 208 7.16 -16.78 -17.11
N ALA A 209 7.80 -15.71 -16.60
CA ALA A 209 7.12 -14.45 -16.34
C ALA A 209 6.41 -13.91 -17.58
N ALA A 210 7.07 -13.97 -18.75
CA ALA A 210 6.52 -13.53 -20.02
C ALA A 210 5.25 -14.31 -20.42
N ASP A 211 5.26 -15.65 -20.32
CA ASP A 211 4.09 -16.48 -20.64
C ASP A 211 2.91 -16.20 -19.70
N MET A 212 3.20 -16.00 -18.41
CA MET A 212 2.16 -15.67 -17.43
C MET A 212 1.56 -14.29 -17.71
N GLN A 213 2.38 -13.30 -18.04
CA GLN A 213 1.96 -11.96 -18.42
C GLN A 213 1.13 -11.98 -19.70
N ALA A 214 1.56 -12.71 -20.75
CA ALA A 214 0.82 -12.86 -22.00
C ALA A 214 -0.58 -13.44 -21.77
N LYS A 215 -0.68 -14.55 -21.01
CA LYS A 215 -1.96 -15.15 -20.65
C LYS A 215 -2.87 -14.19 -19.84
N ALA A 216 -2.28 -13.42 -18.92
CA ALA A 216 -3.02 -12.45 -18.15
C ALA A 216 -3.54 -11.29 -19.03
N ALA A 217 -2.74 -10.83 -19.99
CA ALA A 217 -3.11 -9.79 -20.95
C ALA A 217 -4.27 -10.22 -21.87
N GLU A 218 -4.28 -11.48 -22.32
CA GLU A 218 -5.36 -12.04 -23.19
C GLU A 218 -6.75 -11.92 -22.57
N ILE A 219 -6.85 -12.15 -21.25
CA ILE A 219 -8.13 -12.11 -20.51
C ILE A 219 -8.42 -10.75 -19.85
N THR A 220 -7.53 -9.78 -20.03
CA THR A 220 -7.73 -8.42 -19.55
C THR A 220 -8.31 -7.57 -20.69
N PRO A 221 -9.45 -6.89 -20.51
CA PRO A 221 -10.07 -6.06 -21.56
C PRO A 221 -9.12 -5.02 -22.17
N LEU A 222 -8.26 -4.37 -21.35
CA LEU A 222 -7.25 -3.43 -21.88
C LEU A 222 -6.07 -4.11 -22.59
N ARG A 223 -6.09 -5.45 -22.76
CA ARG A 223 -5.11 -6.24 -23.52
C ARG A 223 -3.65 -6.04 -23.09
N ARG A 224 -3.45 -5.67 -21.85
CA ARG A 224 -2.14 -5.60 -21.21
C ARG A 224 -2.23 -5.99 -19.74
N VAL A 225 -1.10 -6.35 -19.14
CA VAL A 225 -0.97 -6.42 -17.68
C VAL A 225 -0.78 -5.00 -17.11
N GLY A 226 -1.14 -4.81 -15.84
CA GLY A 226 -0.84 -3.56 -15.14
C GLY A 226 0.65 -3.48 -14.79
N GLN A 227 1.13 -2.25 -14.66
CA GLN A 227 2.45 -1.93 -14.12
C GLN A 227 2.29 -1.36 -12.70
N PRO A 228 3.32 -1.44 -11.83
CA PRO A 228 3.28 -0.83 -10.50
C PRO A 228 2.81 0.64 -10.50
N GLU A 229 3.21 1.40 -11.51
CA GLU A 229 2.85 2.80 -11.69
C GLU A 229 1.35 3.01 -11.96
N ASP A 230 0.66 2.04 -12.59
CA ASP A 230 -0.79 2.10 -12.78
C ASP A 230 -1.52 2.13 -11.43
N ILE A 231 -1.01 1.39 -10.44
CA ILE A 231 -1.55 1.37 -9.08
C ILE A 231 -1.11 2.61 -8.29
N ALA A 232 0.17 2.98 -8.38
CA ALA A 232 0.74 4.11 -7.65
C ALA A 232 -0.01 5.43 -7.93
N ARG A 233 -0.38 5.70 -9.19
CA ARG A 233 -1.14 6.89 -9.57
C ARG A 233 -2.54 6.90 -8.94
N VAL A 234 -3.21 5.75 -8.85
CA VAL A 234 -4.53 5.65 -8.21
C VAL A 234 -4.42 5.81 -6.69
N VAL A 235 -3.38 5.24 -6.08
CA VAL A 235 -3.08 5.45 -4.66
C VAL A 235 -2.83 6.93 -4.38
N ALA A 236 -2.03 7.61 -5.20
CA ALA A 236 -1.75 9.03 -5.07
C ALA A 236 -3.02 9.90 -5.20
N PHE A 237 -3.90 9.58 -6.17
CA PHE A 237 -5.21 10.24 -6.28
C PHE A 237 -6.05 10.07 -5.01
N LEU A 238 -6.19 8.84 -4.50
CA LEU A 238 -6.98 8.57 -3.28
C LEU A 238 -6.36 9.22 -2.03
N ALA A 239 -5.05 9.39 -1.99
CA ALA A 239 -4.33 10.09 -0.92
C ALA A 239 -4.34 11.62 -1.09
N GLY A 240 -4.76 12.14 -2.24
CA GLY A 240 -4.82 13.56 -2.53
C GLY A 240 -6.12 14.22 -2.07
N ASP A 241 -6.14 15.56 -2.09
CA ASP A 241 -7.30 16.36 -1.71
C ASP A 241 -8.43 16.29 -2.75
N ALA A 242 -8.10 15.95 -4.01
CA ALA A 242 -9.09 15.68 -5.05
C ALA A 242 -10.04 14.51 -4.69
N ALA A 243 -9.61 13.60 -3.81
CA ALA A 243 -10.40 12.50 -3.28
C ALA A 243 -10.99 12.78 -1.87
N SER A 244 -11.05 14.04 -1.43
CA SER A 244 -11.47 14.40 -0.05
C SER A 244 -12.88 13.92 0.32
N PHE A 245 -13.77 13.72 -0.66
CA PHE A 245 -15.13 13.19 -0.43
C PHE A 245 -15.25 11.70 -0.78
N VAL A 246 -14.13 11.01 -1.04
CA VAL A 246 -14.08 9.56 -1.31
C VAL A 246 -13.59 8.85 -0.05
N THR A 247 -14.45 8.03 0.58
CA THR A 247 -14.07 7.22 1.75
C THR A 247 -14.88 5.92 1.78
N GLY A 248 -14.33 4.87 2.37
CA GLY A 248 -14.95 3.55 2.46
C GLY A 248 -14.98 2.75 1.15
N GLN A 249 -14.34 3.24 0.08
CA GLN A 249 -14.42 2.64 -1.24
C GLN A 249 -13.29 1.65 -1.49
N THR A 250 -13.59 0.63 -2.30
CA THR A 250 -12.59 -0.25 -2.90
C THR A 250 -12.58 -0.01 -4.41
N LEU A 251 -11.50 0.54 -4.92
CA LEU A 251 -11.35 0.80 -6.35
C LEU A 251 -10.55 -0.34 -7.00
N TYR A 252 -11.21 -1.06 -7.91
CA TYR A 252 -10.57 -2.11 -8.69
C TYR A 252 -9.74 -1.48 -9.81
N VAL A 253 -8.44 -1.80 -9.84
CA VAL A 253 -7.48 -1.30 -10.82
C VAL A 253 -6.89 -2.50 -11.56
N ASP A 254 -7.67 -3.05 -12.48
CA ASP A 254 -7.46 -4.37 -13.04
C ASP A 254 -7.61 -4.45 -14.57
N GLY A 255 -7.69 -3.31 -15.24
CA GLY A 255 -7.87 -3.24 -16.69
C GLY A 255 -9.22 -3.76 -17.17
N GLY A 256 -10.24 -3.83 -16.29
CA GLY A 256 -11.58 -4.33 -16.58
C GLY A 256 -11.72 -5.84 -16.42
N ARG A 257 -10.78 -6.53 -15.81
CA ARG A 257 -10.77 -7.99 -15.70
C ARG A 257 -11.93 -8.57 -14.87
N ARG A 258 -12.50 -7.78 -13.98
CA ARG A 258 -13.57 -8.19 -13.04
C ARG A 258 -14.87 -7.41 -13.23
N LEU A 259 -15.16 -7.06 -14.47
CA LEU A 259 -16.46 -6.51 -14.86
C LEU A 259 -17.52 -7.61 -14.87
#